data_4c8ecc3d5c597e28b1b12eff8acb9622
#
_entry.id   4c8ecc3d5c597e28b1b12eff8acb9622
#
_cell.length_a   1.000
_cell.length_b   1.000
_cell.length_c   1.000
_cell.angle_alpha   90.00
_cell.angle_beta   90.00
_cell.angle_gamma   90.00
#
_symmetry.space_group_name_H-M   'P 1'
#
loop_
_entity.id
_entity.type
_entity.pdbx_description
1 polymer ?
#
loop_
_entity_poly.entity_id
_entity_poly.type
_entity_poly.pdbx_seq_one_letter_code
_entity_poly.pdbx_strand_id
1 'polypeptide(L)'
;MRIKRDRYLNQLIERRNNGLIKVITGIRRCGKSFLLFELFAEYLKENGVKDEHIISLPLDDDINEKYRDPHELSLYVRSFVKDSSATYYILLDEIQFAISREELKNPDVPVRLYSVLNGLLHLPNVDIYVTGSNSKMLSKDIMTEFRGRGDVVEIHPLTFQEYYACCAGMDKISAFEDYATYGGLPLVLSKKTDTAKIQYLKNLFQEVYYKDIQERYQIEDSDVIDEMTDVLCSA
;
A
#
# COMPACT_ATOMS: atom_id res chain seq x y z
N MET A 1 6.23 17.09 6.97
CA MET A 1 5.92 16.48 8.29
C MET A 1 6.17 15.00 8.17
N ARG A 2 7.03 14.41 8.99
CA ARG A 2 7.34 12.97 8.98
C ARG A 2 6.51 12.30 10.08
N ILE A 3 5.61 11.42 9.69
CA ILE A 3 4.76 10.66 10.62
C ILE A 3 5.45 9.35 10.96
N LYS A 4 5.65 9.09 12.23
CA LYS A 4 6.18 7.82 12.71
C LYS A 4 5.10 6.75 12.64
N ARG A 5 5.44 5.61 12.06
CA ARG A 5 4.59 4.41 11.94
C ARG A 5 5.30 3.21 12.55
N ASP A 6 5.88 3.41 13.73
CA ASP A 6 6.81 2.46 14.38
C ASP A 6 6.22 1.04 14.48
N ARG A 7 4.92 0.92 14.81
CA ARG A 7 4.23 -0.37 14.86
C ARG A 7 4.34 -1.14 13.54
N TYR A 8 4.10 -0.49 12.41
CA TYR A 8 4.13 -1.15 11.09
C TYR A 8 5.54 -1.29 10.56
N LEU A 9 6.41 -0.32 10.83
CA LEU A 9 7.83 -0.44 10.49
C LEU A 9 8.46 -1.66 11.19
N ASN A 10 8.21 -1.85 12.49
CA ASN A 10 8.69 -3.01 13.22
C ASN A 10 8.16 -4.32 12.65
N GLN A 11 6.89 -4.36 12.21
CA GLN A 11 6.34 -5.54 11.55
C GLN A 11 7.08 -5.88 10.25
N LEU A 12 7.49 -4.89 9.45
CA LEU A 12 8.30 -5.13 8.24
C LEU A 12 9.71 -5.62 8.60
N ILE A 13 10.30 -5.02 9.64
CA ILE A 13 11.64 -5.38 10.13
C ILE A 13 11.69 -6.83 10.63
N GLU A 14 10.72 -7.24 11.43
CA GLU A 14 10.63 -8.60 11.98
C GLU A 14 10.45 -9.68 10.90
N ARG A 15 9.83 -9.31 9.79
CA ARG A 15 9.55 -10.20 8.66
C ARG A 15 10.66 -10.25 7.62
N ARG A 16 11.75 -9.50 7.81
CA ARG A 16 12.87 -9.49 6.85
C ARG A 16 13.45 -10.90 6.65
N ASN A 17 13.78 -11.20 5.41
CA ASN A 17 14.49 -12.42 5.02
C ASN A 17 13.79 -13.72 5.47
N ASN A 18 12.46 -13.70 5.65
CA ASN A 18 11.70 -14.89 6.06
C ASN A 18 11.31 -15.81 4.88
N GLY A 19 11.75 -15.50 3.67
CA GLY A 19 11.47 -16.28 2.45
C GLY A 19 10.05 -16.12 1.92
N LEU A 20 9.27 -15.15 2.44
CA LEU A 20 7.90 -14.85 2.02
C LEU A 20 7.82 -13.48 1.33
N ILE A 21 6.80 -13.28 0.51
CA ILE A 21 6.46 -11.96 -0.05
C ILE A 21 5.69 -11.18 1.01
N LYS A 22 6.21 -10.04 1.44
CA LYS A 22 5.52 -9.14 2.36
C LYS A 22 4.51 -8.32 1.59
N VAL A 23 3.23 -8.53 1.90
CA VAL A 23 2.09 -7.89 1.23
C VAL A 23 1.50 -6.83 2.14
N ILE A 24 1.77 -5.57 1.81
CA ILE A 24 1.31 -4.42 2.57
C ILE A 24 -0.05 -3.98 2.01
N THR A 25 -1.10 -4.20 2.79
CA THR A 25 -2.48 -3.88 2.42
C THR A 25 -3.02 -2.72 3.25
N GLY A 26 -4.16 -2.19 2.87
CA GLY A 26 -4.84 -1.09 3.57
C GLY A 26 -5.53 -0.15 2.60
N ILE A 27 -6.45 0.65 3.10
CA ILE A 27 -7.21 1.59 2.29
C ILE A 27 -6.31 2.60 1.57
N ARG A 28 -6.82 3.17 0.48
CA ARG A 28 -6.08 4.22 -0.24
C ARG A 28 -5.74 5.39 0.70
N ARG A 29 -4.56 5.99 0.53
CA ARG A 29 -4.07 7.14 1.30
C ARG A 29 -3.81 6.91 2.79
N CYS A 30 -3.80 5.66 3.28
CA CYS A 30 -3.43 5.36 4.66
C CYS A 30 -1.90 5.37 4.92
N GLY A 31 -1.06 5.55 3.89
CA GLY A 31 0.39 5.72 4.01
C GLY A 31 1.22 4.48 3.70
N LYS A 32 0.74 3.54 2.87
CA LYS A 32 1.49 2.33 2.44
C LYS A 32 2.81 2.68 1.74
N SER A 33 2.75 3.49 0.69
CA SER A 33 3.93 3.93 -0.08
C SER A 33 4.95 4.66 0.80
N PHE A 34 4.47 5.53 1.70
CA PHE A 34 5.32 6.25 2.65
C PHE A 34 6.03 5.29 3.62
N LEU A 35 5.30 4.30 4.16
CA LEU A 35 5.90 3.28 5.02
C LEU A 35 7.00 2.50 4.27
N LEU A 36 6.74 2.13 3.02
CA LEU A 36 7.65 1.29 2.24
C LEU A 36 8.87 2.07 1.74
N PHE A 37 8.67 3.20 1.08
CA PHE A 37 9.74 3.93 0.38
C PHE A 37 10.48 4.94 1.26
N GLU A 38 9.80 5.50 2.28
CA GLU A 38 10.44 6.48 3.16
C GLU A 38 10.94 5.84 4.45
N LEU A 39 10.07 5.15 5.19
CA LEU A 39 10.45 4.65 6.51
C LEU A 39 11.27 3.36 6.44
N PHE A 40 10.81 2.37 5.65
CA PHE A 40 11.49 1.09 5.59
C PHE A 40 12.77 1.16 4.75
N ALA A 41 12.77 1.84 3.60
CA ALA A 41 13.96 2.02 2.79
C ALA A 41 15.07 2.79 3.56
N GLU A 42 14.70 3.83 4.32
CA GLU A 42 15.65 4.55 5.17
C GLU A 42 16.21 3.65 6.28
N TYR A 43 15.32 2.88 6.95
CA TYR A 43 15.77 1.90 7.94
C TYR A 43 16.80 0.91 7.34
N LEU A 44 16.58 0.41 6.13
CA LEU A 44 17.52 -0.49 5.45
C LEU A 44 18.90 0.19 5.26
N LYS A 45 18.91 1.44 4.78
CA LYS A 45 20.14 2.23 4.58
C LYS A 45 20.87 2.49 5.88
N GLU A 46 20.15 2.89 6.94
CA GLU A 46 20.73 3.10 8.28
C GLU A 46 21.32 1.82 8.87
N ASN A 47 20.83 0.65 8.44
CA ASN A 47 21.37 -0.66 8.85
C ASN A 47 22.35 -1.28 7.83
N GLY A 48 22.97 -0.45 6.99
CA GLY A 48 24.11 -0.82 6.15
C GLY A 48 23.74 -1.44 4.81
N VAL A 49 22.47 -1.43 4.41
CA VAL A 49 22.08 -1.87 3.06
C VAL A 49 22.42 -0.74 2.07
N LYS A 50 23.20 -1.06 1.05
CA LYS A 50 23.59 -0.09 0.01
C LYS A 50 22.40 0.24 -0.88
N ASP A 51 22.38 1.46 -1.42
CA ASP A 51 21.31 1.92 -2.33
C ASP A 51 21.14 1.01 -3.55
N GLU A 52 22.21 0.47 -4.10
CA GLU A 52 22.18 -0.46 -5.23
C GLU A 52 21.52 -1.81 -4.93
N HIS A 53 21.29 -2.13 -3.65
CA HIS A 53 20.60 -3.33 -3.19
C HIS A 53 19.14 -3.07 -2.83
N ILE A 54 18.65 -1.85 -3.00
CA ILE A 54 17.24 -1.48 -2.77
C ILE A 54 16.62 -1.10 -4.10
N ILE A 55 15.79 -1.99 -4.64
CA ILE A 55 15.09 -1.77 -5.91
C ILE A 55 13.69 -1.28 -5.61
N SER A 56 13.45 0.00 -5.81
CA SER A 56 12.16 0.66 -5.53
C SER A 56 11.45 1.00 -6.84
N LEU A 57 10.24 0.46 -7.03
CA LEU A 57 9.43 0.66 -8.23
C LEU A 57 7.99 1.03 -7.85
N PRO A 58 7.62 2.31 -7.89
CA PRO A 58 6.22 2.74 -7.90
C PRO A 58 5.62 2.46 -9.29
N LEU A 59 4.72 1.47 -9.39
CA LEU A 59 4.15 1.05 -10.67
C LEU A 59 3.02 1.95 -11.17
N ASP A 60 2.52 2.85 -10.33
CA ASP A 60 1.60 3.92 -10.74
C ASP A 60 2.31 5.08 -11.46
N ASP A 61 3.62 5.24 -11.30
CA ASP A 61 4.44 6.22 -11.99
C ASP A 61 4.60 5.84 -13.48
N ASP A 62 4.43 6.80 -14.39
CA ASP A 62 4.55 6.64 -15.84
C ASP A 62 5.98 6.29 -16.28
N ILE A 63 6.99 6.76 -15.57
CA ILE A 63 8.40 6.39 -15.81
C ILE A 63 8.59 4.87 -15.72
N ASN A 64 7.78 4.20 -14.90
CA ASN A 64 7.83 2.76 -14.66
C ASN A 64 6.83 1.96 -15.49
N GLU A 65 6.15 2.58 -16.47
CA GLU A 65 5.12 1.93 -17.29
C GLU A 65 5.61 0.62 -17.92
N LYS A 66 6.86 0.59 -18.38
CA LYS A 66 7.48 -0.62 -18.94
C LYS A 66 7.43 -1.81 -17.97
N TYR A 67 7.59 -1.57 -16.68
CA TYR A 67 7.65 -2.61 -15.64
C TYR A 67 6.26 -3.03 -15.15
N ARG A 68 5.19 -2.49 -15.71
CA ARG A 68 3.82 -3.01 -15.56
C ARG A 68 3.64 -4.34 -16.31
N ASP A 69 4.49 -4.64 -17.29
CA ASP A 69 4.60 -5.99 -17.82
C ASP A 69 5.38 -6.88 -16.83
N PRO A 70 4.79 -7.98 -16.32
CA PRO A 70 5.47 -8.84 -15.34
C PRO A 70 6.77 -9.47 -15.84
N HIS A 71 6.90 -9.71 -17.14
CA HIS A 71 8.12 -10.25 -17.74
C HIS A 71 9.25 -9.22 -17.70
N GLU A 72 8.98 -7.98 -18.13
CA GLU A 72 9.93 -6.87 -18.08
C GLU A 72 10.37 -6.56 -16.63
N LEU A 73 9.41 -6.60 -15.68
CA LEU A 73 9.69 -6.48 -14.26
C LEU A 73 10.69 -7.56 -13.79
N SER A 74 10.45 -8.82 -14.17
CA SER A 74 11.34 -9.93 -13.82
C SER A 74 12.74 -9.74 -14.38
N LEU A 75 12.87 -9.35 -15.64
CA LEU A 75 14.17 -9.11 -16.29
C LEU A 75 14.91 -7.95 -15.60
N TYR A 76 14.20 -6.88 -15.29
CA TYR A 76 14.75 -5.72 -14.60
C TYR A 76 15.32 -6.10 -13.23
N VAL A 77 14.53 -6.73 -12.37
CA VAL A 77 14.97 -7.15 -11.03
C VAL A 77 16.20 -8.08 -11.14
N ARG A 78 16.17 -9.08 -12.02
CA ARG A 78 17.28 -10.01 -12.22
C ARG A 78 18.55 -9.34 -12.73
N SER A 79 18.43 -8.23 -13.44
CA SER A 79 19.60 -7.46 -13.92
C SER A 79 20.41 -6.81 -12.80
N PHE A 80 19.76 -6.53 -11.66
CA PHE A 80 20.41 -5.97 -10.46
C PHE A 80 20.97 -7.03 -9.53
N VAL A 81 20.33 -8.20 -9.43
CA VAL A 81 20.72 -9.27 -8.50
C VAL A 81 21.95 -10.00 -9.03
N LYS A 82 23.13 -9.41 -8.82
CA LYS A 82 24.43 -9.92 -9.33
C LYS A 82 25.33 -10.48 -8.25
N ASP A 83 25.30 -9.89 -7.06
CA ASP A 83 26.13 -10.29 -5.92
C ASP A 83 25.35 -11.26 -5.03
N SER A 84 25.78 -12.53 -5.02
CA SER A 84 25.16 -13.58 -4.20
C SER A 84 25.41 -13.42 -2.69
N SER A 85 26.36 -12.58 -2.30
CA SER A 85 26.70 -12.31 -0.89
C SER A 85 25.84 -11.22 -0.26
N ALA A 86 25.14 -10.41 -1.07
CA ALA A 86 24.31 -9.31 -0.63
C ALA A 86 22.81 -9.65 -0.76
N THR A 87 22.00 -9.19 0.20
CA THR A 87 20.54 -9.27 0.07
C THR A 87 20.01 -8.08 -0.71
N TYR A 88 19.16 -8.34 -1.69
CA TYR A 88 18.44 -7.34 -2.48
C TYR A 88 17.00 -7.21 -2.00
N TYR A 89 16.60 -6.00 -1.68
CA TYR A 89 15.26 -5.65 -1.23
C TYR A 89 14.45 -5.09 -2.40
N ILE A 90 13.39 -5.82 -2.79
CA ILE A 90 12.53 -5.45 -3.90
C ILE A 90 11.27 -4.81 -3.33
N LEU A 91 11.11 -3.51 -3.55
CA LEU A 91 10.01 -2.70 -3.04
C LEU A 91 9.13 -2.29 -4.21
N LEU A 92 7.94 -2.91 -4.34
CA LEU A 92 6.99 -2.64 -5.41
C LEU A 92 5.74 -1.98 -4.84
N ASP A 93 5.40 -0.80 -5.33
CA ASP A 93 4.19 -0.09 -4.91
C ASP A 93 3.09 -0.20 -5.96
N GLU A 94 1.83 -0.30 -5.48
CA GLU A 94 0.62 -0.36 -6.29
C GLU A 94 0.67 -1.45 -7.37
N ILE A 95 1.01 -2.70 -6.97
CA ILE A 95 1.25 -3.83 -7.89
C ILE A 95 0.06 -4.18 -8.79
N GLN A 96 -1.16 -3.73 -8.49
CA GLN A 96 -2.32 -3.93 -9.36
C GLN A 96 -2.17 -3.28 -10.74
N PHE A 97 -1.26 -2.31 -10.90
CA PHE A 97 -0.94 -1.74 -12.21
C PHE A 97 -0.24 -2.75 -13.14
N ALA A 98 0.39 -3.79 -12.58
CA ALA A 98 0.99 -4.88 -13.35
C ALA A 98 0.05 -6.08 -13.55
N ILE A 99 -1.25 -5.94 -13.24
CA ILE A 99 -2.27 -6.95 -13.45
C ILE A 99 -3.21 -6.46 -14.55
N SER A 100 -3.40 -7.24 -15.60
CA SER A 100 -4.25 -6.85 -16.73
C SER A 100 -5.73 -6.81 -16.34
N ARG A 101 -6.53 -6.06 -17.11
CA ARG A 101 -7.99 -6.01 -16.89
C ARG A 101 -8.67 -7.38 -17.07
N GLU A 102 -8.15 -8.22 -17.95
CA GLU A 102 -8.65 -9.57 -18.17
C GLU A 102 -8.40 -10.45 -16.93
N GLU A 103 -7.17 -10.45 -16.40
CA GLU A 103 -6.81 -11.17 -15.17
C GLU A 103 -7.61 -10.68 -13.94
N LEU A 104 -8.01 -9.40 -13.91
CA LEU A 104 -8.84 -8.86 -12.83
C LEU A 104 -10.30 -9.29 -12.94
N LYS A 105 -10.84 -9.44 -14.16
CA LYS A 105 -12.26 -9.74 -14.42
C LYS A 105 -12.57 -11.23 -14.45
N ASN A 106 -11.63 -12.06 -14.89
CA ASN A 106 -11.83 -13.47 -15.06
C ASN A 106 -11.05 -14.28 -14.01
N PRO A 107 -11.73 -14.87 -13.00
CA PRO A 107 -11.09 -15.68 -11.97
C PRO A 107 -10.36 -16.93 -12.50
N ASP A 108 -10.73 -17.41 -13.68
CA ASP A 108 -10.12 -18.59 -14.30
C ASP A 108 -8.78 -18.27 -14.99
N VAL A 109 -8.48 -16.98 -15.19
CA VAL A 109 -7.20 -16.54 -15.78
C VAL A 109 -6.19 -16.29 -14.65
N PRO A 110 -5.09 -17.07 -14.59
CA PRO A 110 -4.08 -16.89 -13.54
C PRO A 110 -3.35 -15.55 -13.69
N VAL A 111 -3.16 -14.85 -12.60
CA VAL A 111 -2.43 -13.57 -12.58
C VAL A 111 -0.94 -13.82 -12.79
N ARG A 112 -0.39 -13.39 -13.93
CA ARG A 112 1.02 -13.59 -14.33
C ARG A 112 1.99 -12.98 -13.33
N LEU A 113 1.65 -11.84 -12.77
CA LEU A 113 2.48 -11.16 -11.79
C LEU A 113 2.81 -12.06 -10.59
N TYR A 114 1.84 -12.79 -10.05
CA TYR A 114 2.06 -13.66 -8.90
C TYR A 114 3.04 -14.81 -9.22
N SER A 115 2.96 -15.35 -10.43
CA SER A 115 3.92 -16.36 -10.89
C SER A 115 5.33 -15.78 -11.00
N VAL A 116 5.47 -14.54 -11.48
CA VAL A 116 6.76 -13.84 -11.56
C VAL A 116 7.33 -13.57 -10.16
N LEU A 117 6.53 -13.04 -9.23
CA LEU A 117 6.98 -12.78 -7.87
C LEU A 117 7.40 -14.07 -7.14
N ASN A 118 6.63 -15.15 -7.30
CA ASN A 118 7.02 -16.48 -6.81
C ASN A 118 8.32 -16.97 -7.45
N GLY A 119 8.53 -16.70 -8.74
CA GLY A 119 9.77 -17.02 -9.46
C GLY A 119 10.99 -16.23 -8.97
N LEU A 120 10.81 -14.99 -8.55
CA LEU A 120 11.85 -14.16 -7.95
C LEU A 120 12.25 -14.64 -6.55
N LEU A 121 11.34 -15.22 -5.77
CA LEU A 121 11.67 -15.85 -4.47
C LEU A 121 12.60 -17.05 -4.58
N HIS A 122 12.80 -17.63 -5.76
CA HIS A 122 13.81 -18.68 -5.95
C HIS A 122 15.26 -18.13 -5.98
N LEU A 123 15.41 -16.81 -6.06
CA LEU A 123 16.71 -16.17 -5.87
C LEU A 123 16.99 -16.13 -4.35
N PRO A 124 18.09 -16.75 -3.87
CA PRO A 124 18.32 -16.99 -2.43
C PRO A 124 18.58 -15.71 -1.64
N ASN A 125 18.89 -14.63 -2.33
CA ASN A 125 19.29 -13.35 -1.76
C ASN A 125 18.33 -12.21 -2.11
N VAL A 126 17.05 -12.52 -2.32
CA VAL A 126 16.00 -11.54 -2.64
C VAL A 126 14.95 -11.53 -1.54
N ASP A 127 14.57 -10.34 -1.10
CA ASP A 127 13.51 -10.09 -0.14
C ASP A 127 12.46 -9.14 -0.74
N ILE A 128 11.19 -9.58 -0.85
CA ILE A 128 10.17 -8.91 -1.66
C ILE A 128 9.10 -8.29 -0.77
N TYR A 129 8.81 -7.02 -1.03
CA TYR A 129 7.76 -6.23 -0.39
C TYR A 129 6.87 -5.62 -1.49
N VAL A 130 5.59 -5.82 -1.38
CA VAL A 130 4.61 -5.29 -2.34
C VAL A 130 3.52 -4.53 -1.64
N THR A 131 3.01 -3.48 -2.26
CA THR A 131 1.80 -2.82 -1.79
C THR A 131 0.70 -2.89 -2.84
N GLY A 132 -0.53 -2.76 -2.39
CA GLY A 132 -1.69 -2.57 -3.24
C GLY A 132 -2.88 -2.05 -2.46
N SER A 133 -3.68 -1.26 -3.14
CA SER A 133 -4.91 -0.67 -2.58
C SER A 133 -6.18 -1.29 -3.16
N ASN A 134 -6.04 -2.20 -4.13
CA ASN A 134 -7.17 -2.89 -4.72
C ASN A 134 -7.77 -3.91 -3.73
N SER A 135 -9.06 -4.03 -3.77
CA SER A 135 -9.85 -4.94 -2.93
C SER A 135 -9.52 -6.42 -3.11
N LYS A 136 -9.04 -6.84 -4.29
CA LYS A 136 -8.49 -8.19 -4.48
C LYS A 136 -7.22 -8.40 -3.66
N MET A 137 -6.45 -7.33 -3.41
CA MET A 137 -5.28 -7.33 -2.52
C MET A 137 -5.65 -7.28 -1.04
N LEU A 138 -6.92 -7.04 -0.70
CA LEU A 138 -7.45 -7.06 0.67
C LEU A 138 -8.15 -8.38 1.00
N SER A 139 -8.37 -9.25 0.02
CA SER A 139 -9.08 -10.51 0.19
C SER A 139 -8.16 -11.64 0.68
N LYS A 140 -8.75 -12.63 1.34
CA LYS A 140 -8.06 -13.87 1.75
C LYS A 140 -7.44 -14.62 0.56
N ASP A 141 -7.85 -14.28 -0.66
CA ASP A 141 -7.41 -14.90 -1.91
C ASP A 141 -5.92 -14.63 -2.20
N ILE A 142 -5.35 -13.53 -1.69
CA ILE A 142 -3.92 -13.23 -1.85
C ILE A 142 -3.02 -14.34 -1.27
N MET A 143 -3.41 -14.91 -0.14
CA MET A 143 -2.64 -16.02 0.47
C MET A 143 -2.69 -17.27 -0.40
N THR A 144 -3.83 -17.50 -1.06
CA THR A 144 -4.01 -18.60 -2.01
C THR A 144 -3.23 -18.36 -3.30
N GLU A 145 -3.28 -17.14 -3.82
CA GLU A 145 -2.59 -16.73 -5.05
C GLU A 145 -1.06 -16.80 -4.92
N PHE A 146 -0.52 -16.40 -3.78
CA PHE A 146 0.90 -16.61 -3.48
C PHE A 146 1.22 -18.04 -3.01
N ARG A 147 0.26 -18.98 -3.09
CA ARG A 147 0.44 -20.38 -2.71
C ARG A 147 1.04 -20.55 -1.30
N GLY A 148 0.55 -19.77 -0.35
CA GLY A 148 1.04 -19.75 1.03
C GLY A 148 2.39 -19.05 1.22
N ARG A 149 2.89 -18.31 0.22
CA ARG A 149 4.16 -17.58 0.30
C ARG A 149 3.97 -16.07 0.57
N GLY A 150 2.77 -15.66 0.91
CA GLY A 150 2.46 -14.27 1.31
C GLY A 150 2.48 -14.09 2.82
N ASP A 151 3.00 -12.95 3.29
CA ASP A 151 2.97 -12.51 4.68
C ASP A 151 2.34 -11.11 4.72
N VAL A 152 1.12 -11.01 5.24
CA VAL A 152 0.29 -9.81 5.12
C VAL A 152 0.53 -8.87 6.30
N VAL A 153 0.76 -7.60 5.96
CA VAL A 153 0.80 -6.47 6.90
C VAL A 153 -0.31 -5.50 6.55
N GLU A 154 -1.38 -5.49 7.33
CA GLU A 154 -2.52 -4.61 7.10
C GLU A 154 -2.29 -3.27 7.80
N ILE A 155 -2.28 -2.18 7.01
CA ILE A 155 -2.10 -0.82 7.49
C ILE A 155 -3.44 -0.11 7.56
N HIS A 156 -3.71 0.45 8.73
CA HIS A 156 -4.86 1.31 8.98
C HIS A 156 -4.48 2.80 8.95
N PRO A 157 -5.45 3.72 8.83
CA PRO A 157 -5.25 5.14 9.12
C PRO A 157 -4.53 5.36 10.45
N LEU A 158 -4.07 6.57 10.70
CA LEU A 158 -3.37 6.90 11.95
C LEU A 158 -4.26 6.59 13.16
N THR A 159 -3.68 5.96 14.17
CA THR A 159 -4.29 5.93 15.50
C THR A 159 -4.28 7.33 16.11
N PHE A 160 -5.11 7.58 17.10
CA PHE A 160 -5.10 8.87 17.79
C PHE A 160 -3.72 9.20 18.37
N GLN A 161 -2.98 8.22 18.86
CA GLN A 161 -1.63 8.41 19.38
C GLN A 161 -0.66 8.91 18.29
N GLU A 162 -0.68 8.29 17.11
CA GLU A 162 0.13 8.72 15.95
C GLU A 162 -0.28 10.10 15.45
N TYR A 163 -1.60 10.36 15.41
CA TYR A 163 -2.17 11.65 15.04
C TYR A 163 -1.71 12.74 16.00
N TYR A 164 -1.92 12.55 17.31
CA TYR A 164 -1.58 13.52 18.35
C TYR A 164 -0.08 13.83 18.40
N ALA A 165 0.78 12.83 18.17
CA ALA A 165 2.23 13.04 18.09
C ALA A 165 2.64 14.01 16.97
N CYS A 166 1.77 14.25 15.98
CA CYS A 166 1.99 15.20 14.89
C CYS A 166 1.36 16.58 15.16
N CYS A 167 0.53 16.73 16.20
CA CYS A 167 -0.19 17.96 16.53
C CYS A 167 0.64 18.84 17.49
N ALA A 168 1.78 19.35 17.02
CA ALA A 168 2.64 20.21 17.86
C ALA A 168 1.90 21.46 18.35
N GLY A 169 1.82 21.65 19.68
CA GLY A 169 1.22 22.82 20.30
C GLY A 169 -0.31 22.76 20.48
N MET A 170 -0.97 21.70 20.04
CA MET A 170 -2.39 21.48 20.29
C MET A 170 -2.58 20.71 21.60
N ASP A 171 -3.55 21.11 22.42
CA ASP A 171 -3.93 20.32 23.59
C ASP A 171 -4.62 19.02 23.18
N LYS A 172 -4.62 18.04 24.09
CA LYS A 172 -5.07 16.68 23.79
C LYS A 172 -6.57 16.60 23.49
N ILE A 173 -7.39 17.48 24.11
CA ILE A 173 -8.84 17.48 23.93
C ILE A 173 -9.16 17.99 22.53
N SER A 174 -8.65 19.17 22.17
CA SER A 174 -8.82 19.75 20.84
C SER A 174 -8.29 18.82 19.73
N ALA A 175 -7.15 18.17 19.96
CA ALA A 175 -6.63 17.19 19.00
C ALA A 175 -7.52 15.95 18.87
N PHE A 176 -8.18 15.52 19.95
CA PHE A 176 -9.12 14.40 19.90
C PHE A 176 -10.41 14.78 19.18
N GLU A 177 -10.93 15.97 19.42
CA GLU A 177 -12.11 16.50 18.69
C GLU A 177 -11.84 16.59 17.18
N ASP A 178 -10.66 17.09 16.81
CA ASP A 178 -10.23 17.17 15.41
C ASP A 178 -10.10 15.76 14.78
N TYR A 179 -9.47 14.83 15.50
CA TYR A 179 -9.34 13.44 15.08
C TYR A 179 -10.70 12.72 14.96
N ALA A 180 -11.59 12.91 15.91
CA ALA A 180 -12.92 12.32 15.89
C ALA A 180 -13.80 12.87 14.74
N THR A 181 -13.59 14.15 14.39
CA THR A 181 -14.33 14.81 13.31
C THR A 181 -13.81 14.44 11.92
N TYR A 182 -12.49 14.43 11.72
CA TYR A 182 -11.88 14.29 10.38
C TYR A 182 -11.18 12.95 10.15
N GLY A 183 -11.07 12.12 11.18
CA GLY A 183 -10.44 10.80 11.07
C GLY A 183 -8.92 10.83 11.01
N GLY A 184 -8.33 9.63 10.82
CA GLY A 184 -6.90 9.40 10.90
C GLY A 184 -6.16 9.33 9.56
N LEU A 185 -6.71 9.83 8.44
CA LEU A 185 -5.98 9.83 7.17
C LEU A 185 -4.80 10.82 7.23
N PRO A 186 -3.55 10.38 6.91
CA PRO A 186 -2.35 11.20 7.11
C PRO A 186 -2.40 12.58 6.44
N LEU A 187 -2.99 12.68 5.24
CA LEU A 187 -3.07 13.94 4.50
C LEU A 187 -4.03 14.96 5.13
N VAL A 188 -4.94 14.55 6.00
CA VAL A 188 -5.80 15.47 6.76
C VAL A 188 -4.95 16.39 7.63
N LEU A 189 -3.90 15.87 8.27
CA LEU A 189 -2.96 16.66 9.09
C LEU A 189 -2.24 17.78 8.32
N SER A 190 -2.13 17.65 7.00
CA SER A 190 -1.50 18.68 6.16
C SER A 190 -2.44 19.86 5.85
N LYS A 191 -3.75 19.71 6.12
CA LYS A 191 -4.77 20.73 5.84
C LYS A 191 -4.89 21.67 7.03
N LYS A 192 -4.73 22.97 6.77
CA LYS A 192 -4.67 24.01 7.82
C LYS A 192 -6.04 24.49 8.30
N THR A 193 -7.10 24.29 7.52
CA THR A 193 -8.45 24.78 7.82
C THR A 193 -9.46 23.64 7.73
N ASP A 194 -10.54 23.74 8.50
CA ASP A 194 -11.62 22.78 8.50
C ASP A 194 -12.26 22.62 7.11
N THR A 195 -12.47 23.74 6.42
CA THR A 195 -12.96 23.74 5.03
C THR A 195 -12.05 22.91 4.11
N ALA A 196 -10.72 23.04 4.25
CA ALA A 196 -9.77 22.28 3.43
C ALA A 196 -9.76 20.78 3.80
N LYS A 197 -9.95 20.42 5.08
CA LYS A 197 -10.09 19.03 5.52
C LYS A 197 -11.36 18.40 4.96
N ILE A 198 -12.50 19.09 5.12
CA ILE A 198 -13.80 18.64 4.61
C ILE A 198 -13.74 18.45 3.10
N GLN A 199 -13.22 19.44 2.35
CA GLN A 199 -13.14 19.35 0.90
C GLN A 199 -12.24 18.18 0.46
N TYR A 200 -11.11 17.98 1.11
CA TYR A 200 -10.23 16.84 0.84
C TYR A 200 -10.95 15.50 1.06
N LEU A 201 -11.67 15.35 2.17
CA LEU A 201 -12.38 14.10 2.49
C LEU A 201 -13.54 13.84 1.52
N LYS A 202 -14.31 14.89 1.17
CA LYS A 202 -15.37 14.78 0.17
C LYS A 202 -14.84 14.35 -1.20
N ASN A 203 -13.77 15.01 -1.68
CA ASN A 203 -13.16 14.66 -2.96
C ASN A 203 -12.61 13.22 -2.92
N LEU A 204 -11.97 12.83 -1.82
CA LEU A 204 -11.44 11.48 -1.67
C LEU A 204 -12.56 10.44 -1.68
N PHE A 205 -13.67 10.70 -1.00
CA PHE A 205 -14.83 9.82 -0.99
C PHE A 205 -15.41 9.67 -2.39
N GLN A 206 -15.72 10.78 -3.07
CA GLN A 206 -16.36 10.76 -4.38
C GLN A 206 -15.46 10.24 -5.50
N GLU A 207 -14.20 10.69 -5.56
CA GLU A 207 -13.31 10.37 -6.68
C GLU A 207 -12.57 9.04 -6.54
N VAL A 208 -12.43 8.55 -5.33
CA VAL A 208 -11.64 7.34 -5.05
C VAL A 208 -12.54 6.21 -4.55
N TYR A 209 -13.10 6.35 -3.35
CA TYR A 209 -13.85 5.25 -2.75
C TYR A 209 -15.13 4.92 -3.50
N TYR A 210 -15.85 5.93 -3.95
CA TYR A 210 -17.06 5.76 -4.72
C TYR A 210 -16.81 5.02 -6.04
N LYS A 211 -15.80 5.47 -6.81
CA LYS A 211 -15.41 4.78 -8.05
C LYS A 211 -14.90 3.37 -7.81
N ASP A 212 -14.08 3.17 -6.77
CA ASP A 212 -13.58 1.84 -6.42
C ASP A 212 -14.73 0.87 -6.08
N ILE A 213 -15.78 1.35 -5.39
CA ILE A 213 -16.97 0.56 -5.06
C ILE A 213 -17.78 0.24 -6.32
N GLN A 214 -18.03 1.24 -7.17
CA GLN A 214 -18.76 1.06 -8.42
C GLN A 214 -18.06 0.05 -9.35
N GLU A 215 -16.77 0.21 -9.58
CA GLU A 215 -15.99 -0.67 -10.44
C GLU A 215 -15.93 -2.10 -9.89
N ARG A 216 -15.81 -2.24 -8.57
CA ARG A 216 -15.71 -3.55 -7.92
C ARG A 216 -16.99 -4.35 -8.00
N TYR A 217 -18.11 -3.72 -7.70
CA TYR A 217 -19.42 -4.39 -7.58
C TYR A 217 -20.28 -4.21 -8.83
N GLN A 218 -19.74 -3.54 -9.87
CA GLN A 218 -20.47 -3.23 -11.12
C GLN A 218 -21.80 -2.55 -10.86
N ILE A 219 -21.83 -1.63 -9.88
CA ILE A 219 -23.03 -0.86 -9.53
C ILE A 219 -23.18 0.25 -10.58
N GLU A 220 -24.22 0.15 -11.39
CA GLU A 220 -24.51 1.14 -12.44
C GLU A 220 -25.26 2.35 -11.85
N ASP A 221 -26.06 2.13 -10.81
CA ASP A 221 -26.86 3.17 -10.17
C ASP A 221 -26.11 3.81 -9.00
N SER A 222 -25.78 5.08 -9.18
CA SER A 222 -25.08 5.87 -8.19
C SER A 222 -25.91 6.15 -6.94
N ASP A 223 -27.21 6.28 -7.10
CA ASP A 223 -28.13 6.69 -6.02
C ASP A 223 -28.17 5.63 -4.92
N VAL A 224 -28.00 4.35 -5.27
CA VAL A 224 -27.91 3.23 -4.31
C VAL A 224 -26.75 3.39 -3.33
N ILE A 225 -25.59 3.85 -3.80
CA ILE A 225 -24.40 4.05 -2.94
C ILE A 225 -24.63 5.25 -2.02
N ASP A 226 -25.24 6.32 -2.53
CA ASP A 226 -25.54 7.50 -1.75
C ASP A 226 -26.56 7.18 -0.64
N GLU A 227 -27.66 6.48 -0.96
CA GLU A 227 -28.65 6.02 0.01
C GLU A 227 -28.02 5.10 1.08
N MET A 228 -27.18 4.14 0.68
CA MET A 228 -26.47 3.28 1.64
C MET A 228 -25.54 4.08 2.55
N THR A 229 -24.86 5.09 2.00
CA THR A 229 -23.97 5.96 2.77
C THR A 229 -24.75 6.77 3.80
N ASP A 230 -25.89 7.34 3.41
CA ASP A 230 -26.76 8.09 4.30
C ASP A 230 -27.32 7.22 5.44
N VAL A 231 -27.71 5.98 5.14
CA VAL A 231 -28.16 5.03 6.18
C VAL A 231 -27.01 4.70 7.15
N LEU A 232 -25.80 4.44 6.65
CA LEU A 232 -24.64 4.16 7.49
C LEU A 232 -24.20 5.35 8.35
N CYS A 233 -24.36 6.57 7.84
CA CYS A 233 -24.02 7.79 8.58
C CYS A 233 -25.07 8.18 9.62
N SER A 234 -26.31 7.65 9.51
CA SER A 234 -27.43 7.93 10.42
C SER A 234 -27.63 6.88 11.52
N ALA A 235 -26.90 5.78 11.45
CA ALA A 235 -26.94 4.67 12.43
C ALA A 235 -25.93 4.86 13.56
#